data_93e2a41d650e33047b9858e094f84c7c
#
_entry.id   93e2a41d650e33047b9858e094f84c7c
#
_cell.length_a   1.000
_cell.length_b   1.000
_cell.length_c   1.000
_cell.angle_alpha   90.00
_cell.angle_beta   90.00
_cell.angle_gamma   90.00
#
_symmetry.space_group_name_H-M   'P 1'
#
loop_
_entity.id
_entity.type
_entity.pdbx_description
1 polymer ?
#
loop_
_entity_poly.entity_id
_entity_poly.type
_entity_poly.pdbx_seq_one_letter_code
_entity_poly.pdbx_strand_id
1 'polypeptide(L)'
;MRLYSYKMTHDSGFAPNPFGKWLTLATCKPYIRKNGNVNVEEEGGTWIAGFSSATLNGDAVGHERLVYLMKVEKKLSISAYFNDSSFKNKIPDMTAKSAIQRAGDNIYELLPSGDPKDYTHYRQVKNPSHWDIKQDKPHMGCQEEDISGKNVLIAKTFYYFGREPLVIPDEYRPSVPKGSSVYGNLTEGDRVKKFIAFVHESASKAGLIHLPHTFDADEKTCGSCAPKPAKKAPKTTCAPPNQNPARQAATQSR
;
A
#
# COMPACT_ATOMS: atom_id res chain seq x y z
N MET A 1 18.96 0.80 11.71
CA MET A 1 17.97 1.44 10.82
C MET A 1 17.90 0.66 9.51
N ARG A 2 16.70 0.25 9.09
CA ARG A 2 16.44 -0.53 7.87
C ARG A 2 15.41 0.15 6.99
N LEU A 3 15.53 -0.02 5.69
CA LEU A 3 14.56 0.48 4.70
C LEU A 3 14.21 -0.65 3.74
N TYR A 4 12.92 -0.95 3.61
CA TYR A 4 12.40 -1.82 2.56
C TYR A 4 11.77 -0.97 1.46
N SER A 5 12.25 -1.13 0.23
CA SER A 5 11.77 -0.39 -0.94
C SER A 5 11.06 -1.32 -1.91
N TYR A 6 9.95 -0.89 -2.48
CA TYR A 6 9.24 -1.62 -3.52
C TYR A 6 8.67 -0.70 -4.60
N LYS A 7 8.30 -1.27 -5.75
CA LYS A 7 7.64 -0.53 -6.82
C LYS A 7 6.13 -0.59 -6.68
N MET A 8 5.50 0.54 -6.91
CA MET A 8 4.04 0.71 -6.97
C MET A 8 3.58 0.71 -8.42
N THR A 9 2.57 -0.08 -8.73
CA THR A 9 1.92 -0.10 -10.05
C THR A 9 0.60 0.66 -10.05
N HIS A 10 0.05 0.93 -8.87
CA HIS A 10 -1.17 1.69 -8.62
C HIS A 10 -0.99 2.54 -7.36
N ASP A 11 -1.62 3.70 -7.36
CA ASP A 11 -1.65 4.60 -6.23
C ASP A 11 -3.01 5.31 -6.17
N SER A 12 -3.94 4.69 -5.45
CA SER A 12 -5.32 5.17 -5.24
C SER A 12 -5.57 5.69 -3.83
N GLY A 13 -4.54 5.70 -2.97
CA GLY A 13 -4.71 6.02 -1.56
C GLY A 13 -5.33 4.89 -0.73
N PHE A 14 -5.38 3.67 -1.28
CA PHE A 14 -5.87 2.50 -0.57
C PHE A 14 -4.73 1.70 0.09
N ALA A 15 -3.64 1.44 -0.64
CA ALA A 15 -2.49 0.68 -0.13
C ALA A 15 -1.16 1.25 -0.64
N PRO A 16 -0.53 2.16 0.13
CA PRO A 16 -0.88 2.62 1.48
C PRO A 16 -2.00 3.65 1.51
N ASN A 17 -2.63 3.78 2.69
CA ASN A 17 -3.67 4.76 2.92
C ASN A 17 -3.13 5.95 3.72
N PRO A 18 -2.96 7.14 3.10
CA PRO A 18 -2.34 8.30 3.74
C PRO A 18 -3.32 9.22 4.45
N PHE A 19 -4.62 8.93 4.40
CA PHE A 19 -5.63 9.86 4.89
C PHE A 19 -5.74 9.87 6.42
N GLY A 20 -5.77 11.05 7.00
CA GLY A 20 -5.86 11.27 8.44
C GLY A 20 -4.51 11.31 9.15
N LYS A 21 -4.52 11.03 10.46
CA LYS A 21 -3.34 11.16 11.34
C LYS A 21 -2.24 10.12 11.05
N TRP A 22 -2.62 8.97 10.52
CA TRP A 22 -1.76 7.81 10.33
C TRP A 22 -1.72 7.40 8.87
N LEU A 23 -0.54 7.11 8.35
CA LEU A 23 -0.42 6.31 7.14
C LEU A 23 -0.46 4.84 7.53
N THR A 24 -1.26 4.06 6.80
CA THR A 24 -1.46 2.64 7.08
C THR A 24 -1.20 1.81 5.82
N LEU A 25 -0.56 0.65 6.01
CA LEU A 25 -0.41 -0.38 4.99
C LEU A 25 -1.10 -1.64 5.52
N ALA A 26 -2.42 -1.72 5.31
CA ALA A 26 -3.29 -2.78 5.84
C ALA A 26 -3.53 -3.90 4.84
N THR A 27 -3.50 -3.56 3.56
CA THR A 27 -3.76 -4.46 2.43
C THR A 27 -2.56 -4.51 1.49
N CYS A 28 -2.58 -5.41 0.51
CA CYS A 28 -1.46 -5.62 -0.40
C CYS A 28 -0.14 -5.92 0.33
N LYS A 29 0.95 -6.14 -0.40
CA LYS A 29 2.32 -6.35 0.12
C LYS A 29 2.41 -7.32 1.33
N PRO A 30 1.77 -8.50 1.28
CA PRO A 30 1.70 -9.41 2.43
C PRO A 30 3.07 -9.83 2.94
N TYR A 31 4.04 -10.01 2.05
CA TYR A 31 5.40 -10.41 2.43
C TYR A 31 6.16 -9.34 3.23
N ILE A 32 5.93 -8.05 2.95
CA ILE A 32 6.50 -6.95 3.74
C ILE A 32 5.79 -6.88 5.10
N ARG A 33 4.46 -6.96 5.11
CA ARG A 33 3.64 -6.86 6.33
C ARG A 33 3.89 -7.98 7.33
N LYS A 34 4.09 -9.22 6.87
CA LYS A 34 4.38 -10.38 7.73
C LYS A 34 5.87 -10.55 8.07
N ASN A 35 6.77 -9.77 7.44
CA ASN A 35 8.19 -9.90 7.68
C ASN A 35 8.53 -9.62 9.15
N GLY A 36 9.16 -10.61 9.82
CA GLY A 36 9.57 -10.49 11.21
C GLY A 36 10.64 -9.41 11.45
N ASN A 37 11.45 -9.09 10.43
CA ASN A 37 12.47 -8.05 10.48
C ASN A 37 11.89 -6.63 10.32
N VAL A 38 10.62 -6.49 9.96
CA VAL A 38 9.91 -5.21 10.06
C VAL A 38 9.51 -5.01 11.50
N ASN A 39 10.34 -4.29 12.24
CA ASN A 39 10.30 -4.16 13.68
C ASN A 39 10.18 -2.69 14.09
N VAL A 40 9.38 -2.41 15.13
CA VAL A 40 9.16 -1.08 15.70
C VAL A 40 10.15 -0.76 16.83
N GLU A 41 10.78 -1.79 17.43
CA GLU A 41 11.64 -1.69 18.62
C GLU A 41 13.11 -1.47 18.28
N GLU A 42 13.50 -1.56 17.01
CA GLU A 42 14.89 -1.41 16.57
C GLU A 42 15.34 0.04 16.64
N GLU A 43 16.57 0.29 17.12
CA GLU A 43 17.17 1.62 17.10
C GLU A 43 17.16 2.21 15.68
N GLY A 44 16.63 3.42 15.53
CA GLY A 44 16.40 4.07 14.24
C GLY A 44 15.21 3.52 13.44
N GLY A 45 14.62 2.38 13.85
CA GLY A 45 13.40 1.81 13.33
C GLY A 45 13.51 1.21 11.92
N THR A 46 12.40 0.66 11.48
CA THR A 46 12.20 0.17 10.11
C THR A 46 11.41 1.19 9.31
N TRP A 47 11.87 1.46 8.10
CA TRP A 47 11.22 2.33 7.12
C TRP A 47 10.74 1.54 5.92
N ILE A 48 9.64 1.99 5.32
CA ILE A 48 9.10 1.44 4.07
C ILE A 48 9.00 2.58 3.06
N ALA A 49 9.46 2.33 1.83
CA ALA A 49 9.37 3.28 0.72
C ALA A 49 8.68 2.64 -0.49
N GLY A 50 7.67 3.32 -1.01
CA GLY A 50 7.04 3.02 -2.28
C GLY A 50 7.60 3.93 -3.37
N PHE A 51 8.14 3.32 -4.40
CA PHE A 51 8.64 4.02 -5.58
C PHE A 51 7.68 3.84 -6.75
N SER A 52 7.63 4.81 -7.63
CA SER A 52 6.91 4.73 -8.90
C SER A 52 7.45 3.59 -9.78
N SER A 53 6.79 3.35 -10.88
CA SER A 53 7.18 2.35 -11.88
C SER A 53 6.81 2.83 -13.27
N ALA A 54 7.22 2.09 -14.30
CA ALA A 54 6.79 2.33 -15.67
C ALA A 54 5.25 2.29 -15.79
N THR A 55 4.59 1.40 -15.05
CA THR A 55 3.12 1.27 -15.06
C THR A 55 2.43 2.45 -14.38
N LEU A 56 2.94 2.91 -13.22
CA LEU A 56 2.30 3.99 -12.46
C LEU A 56 2.53 5.36 -13.10
N ASN A 57 3.75 5.62 -13.57
CA ASN A 57 4.16 6.98 -13.90
C ASN A 57 5.13 7.08 -15.10
N GLY A 58 5.32 5.98 -15.85
CA GLY A 58 6.23 5.96 -17.00
C GLY A 58 7.72 5.96 -16.62
N ASP A 59 8.07 5.77 -15.35
CA ASP A 59 9.45 5.86 -14.87
C ASP A 59 10.27 4.64 -15.28
N ALA A 60 11.43 4.87 -15.89
CA ALA A 60 12.36 3.82 -16.27
C ALA A 60 13.02 3.18 -15.04
N VAL A 61 13.55 1.96 -15.23
CA VAL A 61 14.34 1.27 -14.19
C VAL A 61 15.58 2.09 -13.85
N GLY A 62 15.79 2.34 -12.57
CA GLY A 62 16.87 3.19 -12.05
C GLY A 62 16.48 4.67 -11.89
N HIS A 63 15.35 5.10 -12.45
CA HIS A 63 14.84 6.46 -12.37
C HIS A 63 13.49 6.57 -11.66
N GLU A 64 13.10 5.52 -10.94
CA GLU A 64 11.86 5.53 -10.16
C GLU A 64 11.88 6.66 -9.13
N ARG A 65 10.77 7.38 -9.02
CA ARG A 65 10.57 8.48 -8.08
C ARG A 65 9.88 7.99 -6.81
N LEU A 66 10.14 8.64 -5.69
CA LEU A 66 9.55 8.29 -4.41
C LEU A 66 8.10 8.76 -4.33
N VAL A 67 7.16 7.82 -4.18
CA VAL A 67 5.73 8.09 -3.98
C VAL A 67 5.44 8.33 -2.50
N TYR A 68 6.02 7.51 -1.61
CA TYR A 68 5.90 7.71 -0.17
C TYR A 68 7.07 7.10 0.59
N LEU A 69 7.28 7.62 1.79
CA LEU A 69 8.19 7.10 2.80
C LEU A 69 7.47 7.06 4.15
N MET A 70 7.54 5.94 4.86
CA MET A 70 6.94 5.81 6.20
C MET A 70 7.89 5.17 7.19
N LYS A 71 7.91 5.66 8.45
CA LYS A 71 8.54 4.99 9.59
C LYS A 71 7.52 4.05 10.22
N VAL A 72 7.82 2.76 10.36
CA VAL A 72 6.92 1.82 11.03
C VAL A 72 6.98 2.08 12.54
N GLU A 73 5.89 2.60 13.11
CA GLU A 73 5.80 2.96 14.53
C GLU A 73 4.83 2.05 15.30
N LYS A 74 3.92 1.39 14.57
CA LYS A 74 3.05 0.33 15.13
C LYS A 74 2.92 -0.81 14.13
N LYS A 75 2.78 -2.02 14.67
CA LYS A 75 2.49 -3.23 13.92
C LYS A 75 1.37 -3.96 14.66
N LEU A 76 0.19 -3.97 14.10
CA LEU A 76 -0.99 -4.59 14.68
C LEU A 76 -1.41 -5.79 13.85
N SER A 77 -2.03 -6.80 14.47
CA SER A 77 -2.75 -7.80 13.70
C SER A 77 -3.93 -7.15 12.95
N ILE A 78 -4.39 -7.76 11.86
CA ILE A 78 -5.54 -7.25 11.09
C ILE A 78 -6.76 -7.11 11.98
N SER A 79 -7.05 -8.09 12.83
CA SER A 79 -8.15 -8.05 13.78
C SER A 79 -8.00 -6.94 14.82
N ALA A 80 -6.80 -6.76 15.38
CA ALA A 80 -6.54 -5.67 16.33
C ALA A 80 -6.71 -4.29 15.67
N TYR A 81 -6.26 -4.13 14.42
CA TYR A 81 -6.44 -2.90 13.64
C TYR A 81 -7.92 -2.59 13.41
N PHE A 82 -8.74 -3.59 13.05
CA PHE A 82 -10.17 -3.40 12.84
C PHE A 82 -10.89 -2.94 14.11
N ASN A 83 -10.50 -3.47 15.26
CA ASN A 83 -11.16 -3.19 16.54
C ASN A 83 -10.63 -1.93 17.26
N ASP A 84 -9.48 -1.39 16.87
CA ASP A 84 -8.91 -0.20 17.49
C ASP A 84 -9.69 1.05 17.09
N SER A 85 -10.22 1.76 18.09
CA SER A 85 -11.00 2.99 17.91
C SER A 85 -10.25 4.10 17.18
N SER A 86 -8.91 4.11 17.26
CA SER A 86 -8.04 5.08 16.58
C SER A 86 -8.11 4.96 15.06
N PHE A 87 -8.58 3.83 14.52
CA PHE A 87 -8.63 3.54 13.08
C PHE A 87 -10.05 3.31 12.56
N LYS A 88 -11.08 3.68 13.31
CA LYS A 88 -12.48 3.61 12.85
C LYS A 88 -12.73 4.46 11.61
N ASN A 89 -12.07 5.61 11.51
CA ASN A 89 -12.13 6.49 10.34
C ASN A 89 -11.44 5.91 9.08
N LYS A 90 -10.73 4.79 9.21
CA LYS A 90 -10.13 4.01 8.11
C LYS A 90 -11.08 2.92 7.59
N ILE A 91 -12.20 2.68 8.25
CA ILE A 91 -13.26 1.79 7.72
C ILE A 91 -13.99 2.54 6.62
N PRO A 92 -14.05 2.01 5.38
CA PRO A 92 -14.68 2.71 4.27
C PRO A 92 -16.19 2.84 4.48
N ASP A 93 -16.71 4.04 4.26
CA ASP A 93 -18.14 4.32 4.21
C ASP A 93 -18.55 4.58 2.76
N MET A 94 -19.12 3.58 2.10
CA MET A 94 -19.54 3.68 0.69
C MET A 94 -20.74 4.59 0.48
N THR A 95 -21.44 5.01 1.55
CA THR A 95 -22.55 5.95 1.50
C THR A 95 -22.11 7.40 1.63
N ALA A 96 -20.88 7.61 2.08
CA ALA A 96 -20.32 8.95 2.27
C ALA A 96 -20.12 9.68 0.94
N LYS A 97 -20.33 10.99 0.95
CA LYS A 97 -20.03 11.87 -0.21
C LYS A 97 -18.53 12.01 -0.43
N SER A 98 -17.75 12.05 0.64
CA SER A 98 -16.30 12.23 0.58
C SER A 98 -15.60 11.01 0.01
N ALA A 99 -14.78 11.19 -1.02
CA ALA A 99 -13.93 10.15 -1.58
C ALA A 99 -12.93 9.62 -0.54
N ILE A 100 -12.45 10.46 0.37
CA ILE A 100 -11.56 10.05 1.47
C ILE A 100 -12.25 9.04 2.40
N GLN A 101 -13.52 9.28 2.76
CA GLN A 101 -14.27 8.36 3.61
C GLN A 101 -14.57 7.03 2.91
N ARG A 102 -14.68 7.01 1.57
CA ARG A 102 -14.84 5.79 0.78
C ARG A 102 -13.53 5.01 0.58
N ALA A 103 -12.37 5.65 0.70
CA ALA A 103 -11.06 5.07 0.40
C ALA A 103 -10.40 4.33 1.57
N GLY A 104 -11.10 4.06 2.65
CA GLY A 104 -10.54 3.39 3.83
C GLY A 104 -9.95 2.01 3.53
N ASP A 105 -8.86 1.64 4.24
CA ASP A 105 -8.15 0.37 4.10
C ASP A 105 -8.41 -0.62 5.26
N ASN A 106 -9.21 -0.22 6.25
CA ASN A 106 -9.60 -1.06 7.38
C ASN A 106 -10.85 -1.88 7.04
N ILE A 107 -10.66 -2.94 6.24
CA ILE A 107 -11.77 -3.63 5.56
C ILE A 107 -12.01 -5.08 6.03
N TYR A 108 -11.23 -5.59 6.97
CA TYR A 108 -11.33 -7.00 7.37
C TYR A 108 -11.69 -7.15 8.86
N GLU A 109 -12.93 -7.57 9.13
CA GLU A 109 -13.43 -7.89 10.46
C GLU A 109 -13.33 -9.38 10.72
N LEU A 110 -12.61 -9.79 11.75
CA LEU A 110 -12.58 -11.19 12.18
C LEU A 110 -13.93 -11.55 12.81
N LEU A 111 -14.55 -12.63 12.31
CA LEU A 111 -15.81 -13.14 12.86
C LEU A 111 -15.65 -13.66 14.29
N PRO A 112 -16.69 -13.63 15.13
CA PRO A 112 -16.65 -14.21 16.47
C PRO A 112 -16.15 -15.66 16.43
N SER A 113 -15.21 -16.01 17.30
CA SER A 113 -14.58 -17.34 17.36
C SER A 113 -13.83 -17.79 16.09
N GLY A 114 -13.58 -16.86 15.15
CA GLY A 114 -12.83 -17.15 13.92
C GLY A 114 -11.33 -17.33 14.19
N ASP A 115 -10.70 -18.22 13.42
CA ASP A 115 -9.23 -18.34 13.39
C ASP A 115 -8.64 -17.17 12.58
N PRO A 116 -7.77 -16.33 13.16
CA PRO A 116 -7.15 -15.22 12.44
C PRO A 116 -6.19 -15.65 11.32
N LYS A 117 -5.89 -16.93 11.19
CA LYS A 117 -5.07 -17.49 10.11
C LYS A 117 -5.90 -17.93 8.91
N ASP A 118 -7.21 -18.11 9.08
CA ASP A 118 -8.11 -18.52 8.03
C ASP A 118 -8.82 -17.29 7.45
N TYR A 119 -8.51 -16.97 6.19
CA TYR A 119 -9.09 -15.81 5.54
C TYR A 119 -10.62 -15.90 5.38
N THR A 120 -11.20 -17.11 5.37
CA THR A 120 -12.65 -17.32 5.27
C THR A 120 -13.39 -16.93 6.55
N HIS A 121 -12.68 -16.78 7.68
CA HIS A 121 -13.22 -16.32 8.94
C HIS A 121 -13.25 -14.79 9.08
N TYR A 122 -13.01 -14.05 7.99
CA TYR A 122 -13.13 -12.60 7.98
C TYR A 122 -14.31 -12.15 7.13
N ARG A 123 -15.09 -11.22 7.67
CA ARG A 123 -16.04 -10.43 6.89
C ARG A 123 -15.32 -9.25 6.25
N GLN A 124 -15.42 -9.12 4.93
CA GLN A 124 -14.87 -7.96 4.23
C GLN A 124 -15.90 -6.84 4.18
N VAL A 125 -15.50 -5.64 4.56
CA VAL A 125 -16.29 -4.41 4.37
C VAL A 125 -16.22 -4.01 2.90
N LYS A 126 -17.36 -3.58 2.34
CA LYS A 126 -17.44 -3.10 0.96
C LYS A 126 -16.50 -1.90 0.76
N ASN A 127 -15.71 -1.95 -0.32
CA ASN A 127 -14.68 -0.95 -0.62
C ASN A 127 -14.46 -0.85 -2.13
N PRO A 128 -13.87 0.25 -2.66
CA PRO A 128 -13.73 0.43 -4.09
C PRO A 128 -12.59 -0.36 -4.73
N SER A 129 -11.70 -0.99 -3.94
CA SER A 129 -10.43 -1.56 -4.44
C SER A 129 -10.42 -3.08 -4.48
N HIS A 130 -10.86 -3.75 -3.42
CA HIS A 130 -10.83 -5.21 -3.27
C HIS A 130 -12.24 -5.83 -3.21
N TRP A 131 -13.21 -5.22 -3.89
CA TRP A 131 -14.58 -5.69 -4.00
C TRP A 131 -14.93 -6.01 -5.46
N ASP A 132 -15.58 -7.15 -5.69
CA ASP A 132 -16.12 -7.44 -7.02
C ASP A 132 -17.40 -6.62 -7.23
N ILE A 133 -17.27 -5.50 -7.90
CA ILE A 133 -18.37 -4.57 -8.15
C ILE A 133 -19.48 -5.21 -9.01
N LYS A 134 -19.12 -6.13 -9.93
CA LYS A 134 -20.09 -6.76 -10.82
C LYS A 134 -20.99 -7.75 -10.11
N GLN A 135 -20.42 -8.47 -9.15
CA GLN A 135 -21.13 -9.49 -8.38
C GLN A 135 -21.58 -8.97 -7.01
N ASP A 136 -21.23 -7.73 -6.68
CA ASP A 136 -21.47 -7.10 -5.38
C ASP A 136 -21.06 -7.95 -4.18
N LYS A 137 -19.86 -8.52 -4.25
CA LYS A 137 -19.32 -9.42 -3.20
C LYS A 137 -17.82 -9.22 -2.97
N PRO A 138 -17.29 -9.73 -1.83
CA PRO A 138 -15.84 -9.75 -1.58
C PRO A 138 -15.05 -10.40 -2.71
N HIS A 139 -13.89 -9.82 -3.04
CA HIS A 139 -12.93 -10.46 -3.94
C HIS A 139 -12.05 -11.42 -3.14
N MET A 140 -12.44 -12.70 -3.08
CA MET A 140 -11.83 -13.70 -2.20
C MET A 140 -10.31 -13.86 -2.40
N GLY A 141 -9.82 -13.77 -3.64
CA GLY A 141 -8.37 -13.84 -3.90
C GLY A 141 -7.59 -12.68 -3.29
N CYS A 142 -8.16 -11.46 -3.31
CA CYS A 142 -7.54 -10.32 -2.62
C CYS A 142 -7.62 -10.49 -1.10
N GLN A 143 -8.73 -11.01 -0.56
CA GLN A 143 -8.89 -11.29 0.86
C GLN A 143 -7.85 -12.30 1.35
N GLU A 144 -7.68 -13.42 0.65
CA GLU A 144 -6.67 -14.43 0.97
C GLU A 144 -5.26 -13.84 0.99
N GLU A 145 -4.89 -13.11 -0.08
CA GLU A 145 -3.58 -12.45 -0.17
C GLU A 145 -3.38 -11.46 0.99
N ASP A 146 -4.36 -10.62 1.25
CA ASP A 146 -4.26 -9.59 2.30
C ASP A 146 -4.15 -10.20 3.70
N ILE A 147 -4.98 -11.20 4.02
CA ILE A 147 -4.94 -11.87 5.32
C ILE A 147 -3.63 -12.63 5.52
N SER A 148 -3.04 -13.19 4.46
CA SER A 148 -1.73 -13.83 4.53
C SER A 148 -0.61 -12.90 5.03
N GLY A 149 -0.80 -11.58 4.93
CA GLY A 149 0.10 -10.55 5.45
C GLY A 149 0.09 -10.41 6.98
N LYS A 150 -0.90 -10.96 7.67
CA LYS A 150 -1.06 -11.06 9.13
C LYS A 150 -1.15 -9.72 9.87
N ASN A 151 -0.39 -8.72 9.44
CA ASN A 151 -0.22 -7.45 10.16
C ASN A 151 -0.57 -6.25 9.28
N VAL A 152 -0.86 -5.15 9.97
CA VAL A 152 -0.95 -3.80 9.43
C VAL A 152 0.26 -3.01 9.91
N LEU A 153 0.94 -2.33 9.00
CA LEU A 153 2.05 -1.43 9.32
C LEU A 153 1.50 0.00 9.40
N ILE A 154 1.86 0.72 10.47
CA ILE A 154 1.24 2.00 10.81
C ILE A 154 2.35 3.01 11.11
N ALA A 155 2.23 4.19 10.52
CA ALA A 155 3.18 5.28 10.68
C ALA A 155 2.48 6.60 11.03
N LYS A 156 3.02 7.31 12.03
CA LYS A 156 2.70 8.72 12.30
C LYS A 156 3.67 9.62 11.56
N THR A 157 4.94 9.17 11.45
CA THR A 157 5.99 9.85 10.69
C THR A 157 6.02 9.30 9.27
N PHE A 158 5.53 10.08 8.32
CA PHE A 158 5.52 9.72 6.91
C PHE A 158 5.56 10.94 6.00
N TYR A 159 5.94 10.71 4.74
CA TYR A 159 5.93 11.68 3.64
C TYR A 159 5.23 11.02 2.46
N TYR A 160 4.13 11.60 2.01
CA TYR A 160 3.35 11.05 0.90
C TYR A 160 3.26 12.05 -0.23
N PHE A 161 4.04 11.80 -1.28
CA PHE A 161 4.16 12.67 -2.45
C PHE A 161 3.10 12.36 -3.53
N GLY A 162 2.52 11.15 -3.51
CA GLY A 162 1.41 10.77 -4.37
C GLY A 162 1.67 11.04 -5.85
N ARG A 163 0.78 11.85 -6.46
CA ARG A 163 0.81 12.18 -7.90
C ARG A 163 1.99 13.04 -8.34
N GLU A 164 2.72 13.63 -7.41
CA GLU A 164 3.93 14.43 -7.65
C GLU A 164 5.13 13.78 -6.94
N PRO A 165 5.55 12.56 -7.39
CA PRO A 165 6.57 11.79 -6.71
C PRO A 165 7.92 12.49 -6.75
N LEU A 166 8.66 12.40 -5.63
CA LEU A 166 9.94 13.07 -5.42
C LEU A 166 11.06 12.37 -6.21
N VAL A 167 11.82 13.13 -6.99
CA VAL A 167 13.05 12.68 -7.63
C VAL A 167 14.14 12.48 -6.58
N ILE A 168 14.77 11.31 -6.57
CA ILE A 168 15.87 10.98 -5.65
C ILE A 168 17.18 10.95 -6.45
N PRO A 169 18.13 11.83 -6.17
CA PRO A 169 19.48 11.80 -6.76
C PRO A 169 20.20 10.48 -6.44
N ASP A 170 21.09 10.05 -7.31
CA ASP A 170 21.74 8.74 -7.22
C ASP A 170 22.55 8.55 -5.92
N GLU A 171 23.17 9.61 -5.42
CA GLU A 171 23.92 9.60 -4.16
C GLU A 171 23.08 9.31 -2.92
N TYR A 172 21.76 9.60 -2.98
CA TYR A 172 20.81 9.33 -1.89
C TYR A 172 19.95 8.10 -2.16
N ARG A 173 19.96 7.57 -3.39
CA ARG A 173 19.04 6.53 -3.83
C ARG A 173 19.26 5.21 -3.07
N PRO A 174 18.22 4.66 -2.41
CA PRO A 174 18.28 3.33 -1.81
C PRO A 174 18.22 2.24 -2.88
N SER A 175 18.38 0.99 -2.47
CA SER A 175 18.13 -0.16 -3.35
C SER A 175 16.66 -0.25 -3.71
N VAL A 176 16.33 -0.10 -5.00
CA VAL A 176 14.95 -0.26 -5.54
C VAL A 176 14.92 -1.51 -6.42
N PRO A 177 13.88 -2.37 -6.34
CA PRO A 177 13.80 -3.56 -7.18
C PRO A 177 13.83 -3.21 -8.68
N LYS A 178 14.65 -3.91 -9.48
CA LYS A 178 14.66 -3.73 -10.95
C LYS A 178 13.37 -4.21 -11.60
N GLY A 179 12.79 -5.29 -11.07
CA GLY A 179 11.53 -5.89 -11.51
C GLY A 179 10.47 -5.92 -10.39
N SER A 180 9.47 -6.77 -10.57
CA SER A 180 8.51 -7.06 -9.51
C SER A 180 9.21 -7.79 -8.37
N SER A 181 9.09 -7.26 -7.15
CA SER A 181 9.59 -7.91 -5.94
C SER A 181 8.50 -7.91 -4.88
N VAL A 182 8.14 -9.09 -4.40
CA VAL A 182 7.11 -9.25 -3.36
C VAL A 182 7.65 -8.93 -1.97
N TYR A 183 8.97 -9.09 -1.76
CA TYR A 183 9.64 -8.83 -0.48
C TYR A 183 10.16 -7.40 -0.35
N GLY A 184 10.26 -6.67 -1.46
CA GLY A 184 10.99 -5.42 -1.52
C GLY A 184 12.52 -5.63 -1.50
N ASN A 185 13.27 -4.54 -1.68
CA ASN A 185 14.72 -4.53 -1.52
C ASN A 185 15.08 -3.93 -0.17
N LEU A 186 16.02 -4.57 0.52
CA LEU A 186 16.57 -4.07 1.78
C LEU A 186 17.74 -3.12 1.51
N THR A 187 17.74 -1.99 2.20
CA THR A 187 18.87 -1.06 2.34
C THR A 187 19.13 -0.84 3.83
N GLU A 188 20.39 -0.83 4.24
CA GLU A 188 20.81 -0.66 5.64
C GLU A 188 21.94 0.36 5.77
N GLY A 189 22.24 0.74 7.01
CA GLY A 189 23.39 1.61 7.34
C GLY A 189 23.21 3.07 6.94
N ASP A 190 24.34 3.71 6.62
CA ASP A 190 24.40 5.16 6.39
C ASP A 190 23.64 5.61 5.13
N ARG A 191 23.50 4.73 4.14
CA ARG A 191 22.69 5.05 2.94
C ARG A 191 21.24 5.33 3.31
N VAL A 192 20.68 4.59 4.26
CA VAL A 192 19.32 4.83 4.76
C VAL A 192 19.22 6.18 5.46
N LYS A 193 20.19 6.51 6.30
CA LYS A 193 20.23 7.81 7.00
C LYS A 193 20.29 8.97 6.01
N LYS A 194 21.18 8.90 5.02
CA LYS A 194 21.31 9.92 3.96
C LYS A 194 20.02 10.08 3.15
N PHE A 195 19.40 8.97 2.77
CA PHE A 195 18.13 8.99 2.03
C PHE A 195 17.01 9.65 2.85
N ILE A 196 16.86 9.28 4.12
CA ILE A 196 15.82 9.85 5.00
C ILE A 196 16.05 11.34 5.23
N ALA A 197 17.32 11.75 5.47
CA ALA A 197 17.68 13.16 5.63
C ALA A 197 17.33 13.97 4.37
N PHE A 198 17.69 13.46 3.19
CA PHE A 198 17.34 14.08 1.91
C PHE A 198 15.81 14.24 1.74
N VAL A 199 15.02 13.18 2.05
CA VAL A 199 13.56 13.27 1.95
C VAL A 199 13.00 14.28 2.95
N HIS A 200 13.53 14.31 4.17
CA HIS A 200 13.11 15.27 5.20
C HIS A 200 13.37 16.72 4.78
N GLU A 201 14.54 16.99 4.21
CA GLU A 201 14.93 18.33 3.73
C GLU A 201 14.15 18.75 2.48
N SER A 202 13.86 17.80 1.59
CA SER A 202 13.12 18.06 0.34
C SER A 202 11.62 18.23 0.54
N ALA A 203 11.05 17.67 1.61
CA ALA A 203 9.63 17.73 1.88
C ALA A 203 9.27 19.06 2.57
N SER A 204 8.21 19.73 2.10
CA SER A 204 7.70 20.96 2.74
C SER A 204 7.17 20.70 4.16
N LYS A 205 6.69 19.48 4.43
CA LYS A 205 6.15 19.00 5.71
C LYS A 205 6.05 17.49 5.72
N ALA A 206 5.95 16.90 6.91
CA ALA A 206 5.52 15.51 7.07
C ALA A 206 4.01 15.35 6.82
N GLY A 207 3.57 14.14 6.46
CA GLY A 207 2.18 13.82 6.20
C GLY A 207 1.83 13.72 4.72
N LEU A 208 0.57 13.94 4.41
CA LEU A 208 0.05 13.98 3.04
C LEU A 208 0.47 15.29 2.38
N ILE A 209 1.34 15.24 1.37
CA ILE A 209 1.86 16.39 0.62
C ILE A 209 1.01 16.59 -0.63
N HIS A 210 0.86 15.55 -1.44
CA HIS A 210 -0.02 15.53 -2.61
C HIS A 210 -0.95 14.32 -2.57
N LEU A 211 -2.10 14.44 -3.22
CA LEU A 211 -3.09 13.37 -3.28
C LEU A 211 -2.55 12.16 -4.05
N PRO A 212 -3.07 10.95 -3.81
CA PRO A 212 -2.72 9.77 -4.58
C PRO A 212 -2.92 9.95 -6.09
N HIS A 213 -2.19 9.20 -6.89
CA HIS A 213 -2.11 9.38 -8.35
C HIS A 213 -3.45 9.27 -9.07
N THR A 214 -4.27 8.28 -8.70
CA THR A 214 -5.59 8.05 -9.31
C THR A 214 -6.75 8.45 -8.39
N PHE A 215 -6.45 9.20 -7.32
CA PHE A 215 -7.46 9.65 -6.39
C PHE A 215 -8.11 10.93 -6.89
N ASP A 216 -9.40 10.86 -7.22
CA ASP A 216 -10.21 12.05 -7.50
C ASP A 216 -10.74 12.59 -6.17
N ALA A 217 -10.19 13.71 -5.73
CA ALA A 217 -10.81 14.48 -4.67
C ALA A 217 -12.22 14.88 -5.14
N ASP A 218 -13.19 14.83 -4.24
CA ASP A 218 -14.55 15.26 -4.53
C ASP A 218 -14.48 16.58 -5.32
N GLU A 219 -15.03 16.58 -6.52
CA GLU A 219 -15.22 17.81 -7.28
C GLU A 219 -15.97 18.77 -6.36
N LYS A 220 -15.34 19.87 -5.98
CA LYS A 220 -16.11 21.03 -5.55
C LYS A 220 -17.10 21.26 -6.66
N THR A 221 -18.38 21.11 -6.40
CA THR A 221 -19.45 21.41 -7.33
C THR A 221 -19.26 22.84 -7.83
N CYS A 222 -18.46 22.98 -8.85
CA CYS A 222 -18.43 24.19 -9.66
C CYS A 222 -19.67 24.10 -10.56
N GLY A 223 -20.71 24.87 -10.21
CA GLY A 223 -21.95 24.89 -10.97
C GLY A 223 -21.72 25.47 -12.35
N SER A 224 -21.16 24.68 -13.28
CA SER A 224 -21.24 24.89 -14.72
C SER A 224 -20.25 24.04 -15.53
N CYS A 225 -20.17 22.71 -15.33
CA CYS A 225 -19.49 21.84 -16.29
C CYS A 225 -20.28 20.55 -16.42
N ALA A 226 -20.80 20.29 -17.63
CA ALA A 226 -21.42 19.02 -17.96
C ALA A 226 -20.43 17.85 -17.78
N PRO A 227 -20.88 16.67 -17.30
CA PRO A 227 -20.00 15.55 -17.02
C PRO A 227 -19.39 15.02 -18.33
N LYS A 228 -18.06 15.00 -18.41
CA LYS A 228 -17.34 14.24 -19.46
C LYS A 228 -17.54 12.74 -19.18
N PRO A 229 -17.78 11.91 -20.22
CA PRO A 229 -18.00 10.49 -20.03
C PRO A 229 -16.78 9.85 -19.36
N ALA A 230 -17.03 9.07 -18.32
CA ALA A 230 -16.01 8.38 -17.53
C ALA A 230 -15.13 7.49 -18.44
N LYS A 231 -13.83 7.75 -18.45
CA LYS A 231 -12.86 6.81 -19.03
C LYS A 231 -12.95 5.51 -18.24
N LYS A 232 -13.10 4.38 -18.95
CA LYS A 232 -13.18 3.04 -18.35
C LYS A 232 -12.05 2.85 -17.34
N ALA A 233 -12.41 2.57 -16.08
CA ALA A 233 -11.46 2.24 -15.02
C ALA A 233 -10.61 1.03 -15.44
N PRO A 234 -9.30 1.05 -15.22
CA PRO A 234 -8.46 -0.11 -15.47
C PRO A 234 -8.90 -1.26 -14.55
N LYS A 235 -8.92 -2.47 -15.10
CA LYS A 235 -9.24 -3.69 -14.36
C LYS A 235 -8.25 -3.87 -13.21
N THR A 236 -8.69 -3.67 -11.97
CA THR A 236 -7.90 -3.99 -10.78
C THR A 236 -7.96 -5.50 -10.61
N THR A 237 -6.99 -6.20 -11.14
CA THR A 237 -6.76 -7.61 -10.82
C THR A 237 -5.60 -7.64 -9.84
N CYS A 238 -5.82 -8.21 -8.65
CA CYS A 238 -4.71 -8.77 -7.89
C CYS A 238 -4.05 -9.77 -8.84
N ALA A 239 -2.82 -9.52 -9.29
CA ALA A 239 -2.16 -10.41 -10.22
C ALA A 239 -2.01 -11.79 -9.58
N PRO A 240 -2.45 -12.90 -10.23
CA PRO A 240 -2.22 -14.23 -9.71
C PRO A 240 -0.71 -14.48 -9.60
N PRO A 241 -0.24 -15.32 -8.65
CA PRO A 241 1.15 -15.70 -8.57
C PRO A 241 1.58 -16.29 -9.91
N ASN A 242 2.68 -15.80 -10.47
CA ASN A 242 3.27 -16.21 -11.72
C ASN A 242 3.55 -17.73 -11.66
N GLN A 243 2.68 -18.54 -12.23
CA GLN A 243 2.93 -19.96 -12.45
C GLN A 243 3.95 -20.07 -13.59
N ASN A 244 5.20 -20.23 -13.23
CA ASN A 244 6.28 -20.51 -14.16
C ASN A 244 6.11 -21.95 -14.70
N PRO A 245 5.78 -22.21 -15.99
CA PRO A 245 5.52 -23.54 -16.53
C PRO A 245 6.78 -24.41 -16.71
N ALA A 246 7.93 -24.00 -16.20
CA ALA A 246 9.22 -24.68 -16.44
C ALA A 246 9.63 -25.72 -15.38
N ARG A 247 8.70 -26.30 -14.60
CA ARG A 247 9.02 -27.36 -13.63
C ARG A 247 8.12 -28.60 -13.67
N GLN A 248 7.59 -28.95 -14.84
CA GLN A 248 6.91 -30.25 -15.02
C GLN A 248 7.48 -31.01 -16.23
N ALA A 249 8.77 -31.28 -16.23
CA ALA A 249 9.36 -32.24 -17.18
C ALA A 249 10.67 -32.80 -16.62
N ALA A 250 10.62 -33.53 -15.50
CA ALA A 250 11.71 -34.39 -15.05
C ALA A 250 11.26 -35.32 -13.90
N THR A 251 10.26 -36.19 -14.14
CA THR A 251 10.06 -37.43 -13.36
C THR A 251 9.18 -38.41 -14.13
N GLN A 252 9.68 -38.90 -15.26
CA GLN A 252 9.27 -40.17 -15.82
C GLN A 252 10.43 -40.66 -16.69
N SER A 253 11.35 -41.40 -16.09
CA SER A 253 12.10 -42.53 -16.63
C SER A 253 13.26 -42.89 -15.69
N ARG A 254 13.01 -43.80 -14.79
CA ARG A 254 13.76 -45.04 -14.48
C ARG A 254 13.16 -45.71 -13.27
#